data_2a3cc09e7a06ed013cbcac7902a834a0
#
_entry.id   2a3cc09e7a06ed013cbcac7902a834a0
#
_cell.length_a   1.000
_cell.length_b   1.000
_cell.length_c   1.000
_cell.angle_alpha   90.00
_cell.angle_beta   90.00
_cell.angle_gamma   90.00
#
_symmetry.space_group_name_H-M   'P 1'
#
loop_
_entity.id
_entity.type
_entity.pdbx_description
1 polymer ?
#
loop_
_entity_poly.entity_id
_entity_poly.type
_entity_poly.pdbx_seq_one_letter_code
_entity_poly.pdbx_strand_id
1 'polypeptide(L)'
;MSFSHVPVLPAEVLAVLRPAPGETYVDCTAGLGGHASQVASVIKAGPWDAAAGSGATVVLCDLDAGNLARAGGAVAHAGDGKVNVVPLQGNFAQVPYALESRGLAADMLLADFGFASTQVDDAARGFSFQREGPLDMRMDPSAKVDAATLVASLSERELASIIEEFGEERNARRIAKKLVQERARGPILTTTHLAELIRGVVGRQASGGIDPATRTFQALRIAVNDEIGSINALMAAVDAEVRRVRAGHGHWLRPGARLAFITFHSLEDRPVKRTLAGLIREGAGDLTRGIVTATEQEVRGNPRSRSAKLRAIRVPGPTAG
;
A
#
# COMPACT_ATOMS: atom_id res chain seq x y z
N MET A 1 -23.24 11.89 -6.09
CA MET A 1 -23.20 10.78 -5.12
C MET A 1 -21.76 10.72 -4.59
N SER A 2 -21.58 11.00 -3.30
CA SER A 2 -20.27 10.93 -2.64
C SER A 2 -19.90 9.44 -2.52
N PHE A 3 -18.98 8.95 -3.34
CA PHE A 3 -18.37 7.65 -3.11
C PHE A 3 -17.49 7.80 -1.85
N SER A 4 -18.04 7.45 -0.70
CA SER A 4 -17.23 7.33 0.52
C SER A 4 -16.30 6.13 0.33
N HIS A 5 -15.01 6.39 0.23
CA HIS A 5 -13.99 5.35 0.23
C HIS A 5 -14.04 4.65 1.59
N VAL A 6 -14.54 3.41 1.61
CA VAL A 6 -14.53 2.58 2.82
C VAL A 6 -13.17 1.89 2.88
N PRO A 7 -12.36 2.13 3.93
CA PRO A 7 -11.09 1.44 4.10
C PRO A 7 -11.32 -0.08 4.28
N VAL A 8 -10.31 -0.86 4.00
CA VAL A 8 -10.36 -2.33 4.09
C VAL A 8 -9.97 -2.76 5.51
N LEU A 9 -10.70 -3.74 6.10
CA LEU A 9 -10.45 -4.27 7.45
C LEU A 9 -10.35 -3.18 8.54
N PRO A 10 -11.25 -2.17 8.55
CA PRO A 10 -11.08 -1.03 9.44
C PRO A 10 -11.20 -1.38 10.92
N ALA A 11 -12.11 -2.27 11.28
CA ALA A 11 -12.30 -2.73 12.65
C ALA A 11 -11.10 -3.54 13.16
N GLU A 12 -10.56 -4.40 12.31
CA GLU A 12 -9.41 -5.25 12.58
C GLU A 12 -8.13 -4.42 12.74
N VAL A 13 -7.95 -3.39 11.90
CA VAL A 13 -6.82 -2.44 12.01
C VAL A 13 -6.89 -1.70 13.36
N LEU A 14 -8.04 -1.15 13.73
CA LEU A 14 -8.21 -0.50 15.03
C LEU A 14 -7.99 -1.46 16.21
N ALA A 15 -8.45 -2.71 16.07
CA ALA A 15 -8.30 -3.73 17.12
C ALA A 15 -6.83 -4.11 17.36
N VAL A 16 -5.98 -4.15 16.33
CA VAL A 16 -4.55 -4.47 16.47
C VAL A 16 -3.72 -3.24 16.85
N LEU A 17 -4.04 -2.05 16.31
CA LEU A 17 -3.31 -0.81 16.59
C LEU A 17 -3.68 -0.21 17.96
N ARG A 18 -4.94 -0.31 18.39
CA ARG A 18 -5.43 0.22 19.69
C ARG A 18 -4.98 1.66 19.95
N PRO A 19 -5.39 2.62 19.08
CA PRO A 19 -4.94 4.00 19.21
C PRO A 19 -5.27 4.60 20.56
N ALA A 20 -4.31 5.36 21.12
CA ALA A 20 -4.47 6.06 22.38
C ALA A 20 -4.02 7.55 22.26
N PRO A 21 -4.56 8.44 23.10
CA PRO A 21 -4.10 9.84 23.17
C PRO A 21 -2.59 9.93 23.43
N GLY A 22 -1.93 10.92 22.81
CA GLY A 22 -0.50 11.18 22.96
C GLY A 22 0.41 10.30 22.10
N GLU A 23 -0.13 9.28 21.40
CA GLU A 23 0.65 8.41 20.54
C GLU A 23 0.89 9.00 19.14
N THR A 24 1.96 8.56 18.50
CA THR A 24 2.27 8.86 17.10
C THR A 24 1.81 7.71 16.20
N TYR A 25 0.83 7.99 15.35
CA TYR A 25 0.38 7.07 14.29
C TYR A 25 1.00 7.47 12.95
N VAL A 26 1.51 6.48 12.22
CA VAL A 26 2.08 6.64 10.89
C VAL A 26 1.27 5.82 9.88
N ASP A 27 0.67 6.49 8.92
CA ASP A 27 0.01 5.89 7.77
C ASP A 27 0.96 5.98 6.57
N CYS A 28 1.55 4.85 6.18
CA CYS A 28 2.48 4.75 5.07
C CYS A 28 1.80 4.88 3.70
N THR A 29 0.47 4.76 3.65
CA THR A 29 -0.35 4.66 2.43
C THR A 29 -1.65 5.42 2.62
N ALA A 30 -1.54 6.70 2.94
CA ALA A 30 -2.64 7.50 3.45
C ALA A 30 -3.88 7.55 2.54
N GLY A 31 -3.68 7.51 1.21
CA GLY A 31 -4.75 7.60 0.24
C GLY A 31 -5.65 8.82 0.49
N LEU A 32 -6.93 8.59 0.73
CA LEU A 32 -7.90 9.63 1.10
C LEU A 32 -8.04 9.80 2.62
N GLY A 33 -7.21 9.16 3.43
CA GLY A 33 -7.22 9.26 4.89
C GLY A 33 -8.26 8.39 5.59
N GLY A 34 -8.75 7.33 4.95
CA GLY A 34 -9.82 6.49 5.50
C GLY A 34 -9.45 5.86 6.85
N HIS A 35 -8.34 5.13 6.92
CA HIS A 35 -7.82 4.55 8.16
C HIS A 35 -7.37 5.64 9.15
N ALA A 36 -6.61 6.63 8.67
CA ALA A 36 -6.07 7.68 9.51
C ALA A 36 -7.17 8.52 10.18
N SER A 37 -8.29 8.80 9.48
CA SER A 37 -9.44 9.49 10.09
C SER A 37 -10.13 8.69 11.18
N GLN A 38 -10.21 7.35 11.03
CA GLN A 38 -10.75 6.48 12.06
C GLN A 38 -9.83 6.44 13.29
N VAL A 39 -8.51 6.34 13.08
CA VAL A 39 -7.53 6.43 14.16
C VAL A 39 -7.64 7.77 14.89
N ALA A 40 -7.70 8.88 14.15
CA ALA A 40 -7.89 10.22 14.73
C ALA A 40 -9.18 10.33 15.54
N SER A 41 -10.29 9.74 15.07
CA SER A 41 -11.57 9.72 15.78
C SER A 41 -11.49 8.94 17.10
N VAL A 42 -10.79 7.79 17.12
CA VAL A 42 -10.57 7.01 18.35
C VAL A 42 -9.72 7.79 19.34
N ILE A 43 -8.63 8.39 18.87
CA ILE A 43 -7.76 9.24 19.70
C ILE A 43 -8.55 10.40 20.31
N LYS A 44 -9.39 11.09 19.52
CA LYS A 44 -10.26 12.17 19.99
C LYS A 44 -11.21 11.74 21.10
N ALA A 45 -11.79 10.54 20.98
CA ALA A 45 -12.78 10.02 21.92
C ALA A 45 -12.16 9.47 23.23
N GLY A 46 -10.84 9.24 23.24
CA GLY A 46 -10.14 8.73 24.42
C GLY A 46 -10.06 9.77 25.57
N PRO A 47 -9.67 9.34 26.77
CA PRO A 47 -9.46 10.23 27.90
C PRO A 47 -8.33 11.21 27.57
N TRP A 48 -8.70 12.47 27.45
CA TRP A 48 -7.79 13.56 27.09
C TRP A 48 -7.39 14.34 28.35
N ASP A 49 -6.11 14.36 28.65
CA ASP A 49 -5.55 15.24 29.66
C ASP A 49 -5.00 16.51 28.99
N ALA A 50 -5.76 17.62 29.10
CA ALA A 50 -5.35 18.91 28.56
C ALA A 50 -4.07 19.47 29.23
N ALA A 51 -3.78 19.05 30.45
CA ALA A 51 -2.58 19.49 31.19
C ALA A 51 -1.30 18.78 30.69
N ALA A 52 -1.43 17.61 30.05
CA ALA A 52 -0.28 16.87 29.51
C ALA A 52 0.28 17.51 28.21
N GLY A 53 -0.42 18.47 27.60
CA GLY A 53 0.09 19.28 26.46
C GLY A 53 0.44 18.53 25.17
N SER A 54 0.37 17.21 25.18
CA SER A 54 0.83 16.35 24.08
C SER A 54 -0.35 15.86 23.25
N GLY A 55 -0.70 16.63 22.22
CA GLY A 55 -1.56 16.12 21.15
C GLY A 55 -0.93 14.90 20.48
N ALA A 56 -1.77 13.93 20.10
CA ALA A 56 -1.31 12.83 19.28
C ALA A 56 -0.81 13.35 17.92
N THR A 57 0.15 12.65 17.34
CA THR A 57 0.65 12.98 15.99
C THR A 57 0.17 11.94 14.99
N VAL A 58 -0.36 12.40 13.86
CA VAL A 58 -0.74 11.57 12.73
C VAL A 58 0.14 11.94 11.53
N VAL A 59 1.05 11.06 11.19
CA VAL A 59 1.92 11.19 10.01
C VAL A 59 1.26 10.49 8.84
N LEU A 60 1.08 11.21 7.73
CA LEU A 60 0.43 10.71 6.52
C LEU A 60 1.44 10.68 5.38
N CYS A 61 1.67 9.52 4.79
CA CYS A 61 2.53 9.37 3.62
C CYS A 61 1.72 8.94 2.40
N ASP A 62 1.89 9.63 1.28
CA ASP A 62 1.33 9.25 -0.02
C ASP A 62 2.21 9.80 -1.15
N LEU A 63 2.25 9.10 -2.28
CA LEU A 63 2.93 9.55 -3.51
C LEU A 63 2.16 10.69 -4.18
N ASP A 64 0.84 10.66 -4.11
CA ASP A 64 -0.05 11.63 -4.74
C ASP A 64 -0.32 12.80 -3.77
N ALA A 65 0.20 13.99 -4.13
CA ALA A 65 0.01 15.20 -3.32
C ALA A 65 -1.47 15.59 -3.13
N GLY A 66 -2.32 15.30 -4.13
CA GLY A 66 -3.76 15.56 -4.06
C GLY A 66 -4.46 14.65 -3.05
N ASN A 67 -4.08 13.36 -3.00
CA ASN A 67 -4.56 12.43 -2.00
C ASN A 67 -4.09 12.87 -0.60
N LEU A 68 -2.82 13.21 -0.46
CA LEU A 68 -2.24 13.64 0.81
C LEU A 68 -2.93 14.87 1.37
N ALA A 69 -3.24 15.87 0.53
CA ALA A 69 -3.98 17.07 0.96
C ALA A 69 -5.39 16.73 1.45
N ARG A 70 -6.10 15.82 0.74
CA ARG A 70 -7.45 15.36 1.14
C ARG A 70 -7.41 14.58 2.45
N ALA A 71 -6.44 13.65 2.58
CA ALA A 71 -6.23 12.89 3.80
C ALA A 71 -5.95 13.81 5.00
N GLY A 72 -5.09 14.81 4.82
CA GLY A 72 -4.78 15.79 5.85
C GLY A 72 -6.02 16.54 6.33
N GLY A 73 -6.86 17.02 5.40
CA GLY A 73 -8.13 17.67 5.74
C GLY A 73 -9.11 16.74 6.47
N ALA A 74 -9.25 15.50 6.01
CA ALA A 74 -10.14 14.52 6.63
C ALA A 74 -9.69 14.15 8.06
N VAL A 75 -8.39 13.94 8.26
CA VAL A 75 -7.81 13.61 9.57
C VAL A 75 -7.91 14.80 10.55
N ALA A 76 -7.62 16.02 10.09
CA ALA A 76 -7.76 17.23 10.90
C ALA A 76 -9.21 17.41 11.38
N HIS A 77 -10.17 17.22 10.48
CA HIS A 77 -11.60 17.26 10.83
C HIS A 77 -11.98 16.16 11.83
N ALA A 78 -11.55 14.92 11.59
CA ALA A 78 -11.84 13.78 12.47
C ALA A 78 -11.24 13.95 13.87
N GLY A 79 -10.02 14.49 13.95
CA GLY A 79 -9.30 14.72 15.19
C GLY A 79 -9.72 15.95 15.99
N ASP A 80 -10.45 16.91 15.36
CA ASP A 80 -11.05 18.07 16.02
C ASP A 80 -10.05 18.87 16.88
N GLY A 81 -8.89 19.17 16.31
CA GLY A 81 -7.81 19.90 17.00
C GLY A 81 -6.99 19.11 18.00
N LYS A 82 -7.31 17.82 18.26
CA LYS A 82 -6.59 16.97 19.20
C LYS A 82 -5.45 16.15 18.55
N VAL A 83 -5.29 16.25 17.24
CA VAL A 83 -4.22 15.58 16.49
C VAL A 83 -3.41 16.60 15.70
N ASN A 84 -2.10 16.46 15.74
CA ASN A 84 -1.17 17.16 14.86
C ASN A 84 -0.97 16.33 13.59
N VAL A 85 -1.30 16.89 12.42
CA VAL A 85 -1.15 16.20 11.14
C VAL A 85 0.17 16.58 10.48
N VAL A 86 0.99 15.58 10.17
CA VAL A 86 2.30 15.75 9.51
C VAL A 86 2.26 15.08 8.15
N PRO A 87 2.13 15.84 7.04
CA PRO A 87 2.14 15.26 5.71
C PRO A 87 3.58 14.94 5.26
N LEU A 88 3.75 13.77 4.62
CA LEU A 88 4.99 13.31 3.98
C LEU A 88 4.65 12.93 2.53
N GLN A 89 4.92 13.82 1.58
CA GLN A 89 4.80 13.46 0.16
C GLN A 89 6.00 12.62 -0.25
N GLY A 90 5.76 11.40 -0.73
CA GLY A 90 6.81 10.51 -1.21
C GLY A 90 6.47 9.04 -1.07
N ASN A 91 7.46 8.22 -1.38
CA ASN A 91 7.35 6.78 -1.27
C ASN A 91 7.44 6.34 0.20
N PHE A 92 6.58 5.42 0.60
CA PHE A 92 6.57 4.87 1.98
C PHE A 92 7.89 4.20 2.38
N ALA A 93 8.72 3.77 1.43
CA ALA A 93 10.07 3.28 1.72
C ALA A 93 10.97 4.35 2.38
N GLN A 94 10.63 5.63 2.23
CA GLN A 94 11.37 6.76 2.81
C GLN A 94 10.84 7.17 4.18
N VAL A 95 9.70 6.63 4.63
CA VAL A 95 9.08 6.96 5.93
C VAL A 95 10.05 6.78 7.10
N PRO A 96 10.84 5.70 7.21
CA PRO A 96 11.82 5.53 8.29
C PRO A 96 12.78 6.71 8.40
N TYR A 97 13.41 7.09 7.28
CA TYR A 97 14.32 8.24 7.22
C TYR A 97 13.62 9.56 7.54
N ALA A 98 12.39 9.73 7.03
CA ALA A 98 11.61 10.95 7.23
C ALA A 98 11.19 11.14 8.70
N LEU A 99 10.94 10.07 9.44
CA LEU A 99 10.64 10.10 10.88
C LEU A 99 11.93 10.43 11.67
N GLU A 100 13.01 9.69 11.41
CA GLU A 100 14.30 9.88 12.08
C GLU A 100 14.81 11.31 11.91
N SER A 101 14.78 11.86 10.69
CA SER A 101 15.23 13.23 10.40
C SER A 101 14.40 14.32 11.09
N ARG A 102 13.17 14.00 11.52
CA ARG A 102 12.27 14.90 12.27
C ARG A 102 12.26 14.64 13.77
N GLY A 103 13.02 13.68 14.25
CA GLY A 103 13.01 13.26 15.66
C GLY A 103 11.67 12.65 16.09
N LEU A 104 10.90 12.08 15.15
CA LEU A 104 9.64 11.42 15.40
C LEU A 104 9.85 9.91 15.53
N ALA A 105 9.14 9.30 16.50
CA ALA A 105 9.12 7.85 16.64
C ALA A 105 7.67 7.35 16.72
N ALA A 106 7.36 6.33 15.93
CA ALA A 106 6.03 5.78 15.79
C ALA A 106 5.67 4.84 16.96
N ASP A 107 4.48 5.00 17.51
CA ASP A 107 3.79 4.06 18.40
C ASP A 107 2.91 3.10 17.59
N MET A 108 2.44 3.55 16.43
CA MET A 108 1.64 2.77 15.50
C MET A 108 2.07 3.05 14.06
N LEU A 109 2.10 1.99 13.25
CA LEU A 109 2.33 2.09 11.82
C LEU A 109 1.33 1.21 11.07
N LEU A 110 0.71 1.78 10.04
CA LEU A 110 -0.08 1.05 9.06
C LEU A 110 0.55 1.22 7.67
N ALA A 111 0.62 0.13 6.93
CA ALA A 111 0.83 0.15 5.48
C ALA A 111 -0.24 -0.72 4.82
N ASP A 112 -1.17 -0.08 4.11
CA ASP A 112 -2.22 -0.71 3.31
C ASP A 112 -1.75 -0.71 1.86
N PHE A 113 -1.03 -1.78 1.47
CA PHE A 113 -0.39 -1.86 0.16
C PHE A 113 -1.44 -1.99 -0.95
N GLY A 114 -1.15 -1.37 -2.08
CA GLY A 114 -2.06 -1.34 -3.21
C GLY A 114 -2.30 0.09 -3.71
N PHE A 115 -3.44 0.31 -4.30
CA PHE A 115 -3.79 1.59 -4.91
C PHE A 115 -5.16 2.09 -4.44
N ALA A 116 -5.30 3.41 -4.39
CA ALA A 116 -6.54 4.04 -3.96
C ALA A 116 -7.68 3.77 -4.96
N SER A 117 -8.90 3.64 -4.44
CA SER A 117 -10.11 3.44 -5.24
C SER A 117 -10.29 4.51 -6.32
N THR A 118 -9.97 5.75 -5.99
CA THR A 118 -10.03 6.89 -6.91
C THR A 118 -9.13 6.74 -8.12
N GLN A 119 -7.99 6.04 -7.98
CA GLN A 119 -7.08 5.78 -9.10
C GLN A 119 -7.65 4.78 -10.10
N VAL A 120 -8.44 3.79 -9.65
CA VAL A 120 -9.13 2.83 -10.53
C VAL A 120 -10.36 3.43 -11.17
N ASP A 121 -11.09 4.24 -10.40
CA ASP A 121 -12.36 4.82 -10.84
C ASP A 121 -12.15 5.96 -11.85
N ASP A 122 -10.96 6.58 -11.84
CA ASP A 122 -10.55 7.59 -12.83
C ASP A 122 -9.87 6.94 -14.05
N ALA A 123 -10.60 6.86 -15.16
CA ALA A 123 -10.08 6.31 -16.41
C ALA A 123 -8.83 7.04 -16.92
N ALA A 124 -8.66 8.35 -16.59
CA ALA A 124 -7.50 9.13 -17.00
C ALA A 124 -6.20 8.69 -16.32
N ARG A 125 -6.26 7.92 -15.23
CA ARG A 125 -5.09 7.37 -14.52
C ARG A 125 -4.61 6.03 -15.11
N GLY A 126 -5.35 5.37 -15.99
CA GLY A 126 -4.94 4.15 -16.69
C GLY A 126 -4.82 2.88 -15.85
N PHE A 127 -5.34 2.83 -14.62
CA PHE A 127 -5.30 1.63 -13.76
C PHE A 127 -6.31 0.56 -14.15
N SER A 128 -7.31 0.90 -14.95
CA SER A 128 -8.38 -0.02 -15.36
C SER A 128 -8.52 -0.05 -16.88
N PHE A 129 -8.85 -1.22 -17.41
CA PHE A 129 -9.17 -1.43 -18.83
C PHE A 129 -10.67 -1.63 -19.08
N GLN A 130 -11.50 -1.41 -18.07
CA GLN A 130 -12.97 -1.46 -18.22
C GLN A 130 -13.51 -0.25 -18.98
N ARG A 131 -12.82 0.87 -18.91
CA ARG A 131 -13.04 2.09 -19.67
C ARG A 131 -11.74 2.48 -20.37
N GLU A 132 -11.87 3.08 -21.55
CA GLU A 132 -10.71 3.58 -22.26
C GLU A 132 -10.06 4.74 -21.49
N GLY A 133 -8.76 4.70 -21.39
CA GLY A 133 -7.92 5.71 -20.79
C GLY A 133 -6.49 5.62 -21.30
N PRO A 134 -5.63 6.61 -21.03
CA PRO A 134 -4.22 6.54 -21.35
C PRO A 134 -3.56 5.36 -20.63
N LEU A 135 -2.56 4.75 -21.24
CA LEU A 135 -1.78 3.68 -20.64
C LEU A 135 -0.72 4.28 -19.71
N ASP A 136 -1.16 4.86 -18.58
CA ASP A 136 -0.31 5.60 -17.63
C ASP A 136 0.14 4.74 -16.45
N MET A 137 -0.75 4.39 -15.53
CA MET A 137 -0.54 3.58 -14.32
C MET A 137 0.41 4.18 -13.26
N ARG A 138 0.85 5.42 -13.38
CA ARG A 138 1.68 6.07 -12.36
C ARG A 138 0.86 6.42 -11.12
N MET A 139 1.33 6.04 -9.94
CA MET A 139 0.78 6.51 -8.66
C MET A 139 1.18 7.96 -8.39
N ASP A 140 2.44 8.31 -8.68
CA ASP A 140 2.92 9.69 -8.71
C ASP A 140 2.79 10.27 -10.12
N PRO A 141 1.88 11.23 -10.37
CA PRO A 141 1.71 11.83 -11.68
C PRO A 141 2.96 12.57 -12.20
N SER A 142 3.90 12.94 -11.30
CA SER A 142 5.13 13.62 -11.67
C SER A 142 6.27 12.68 -12.11
N ALA A 143 6.10 11.36 -11.90
CA ALA A 143 7.08 10.37 -12.35
C ALA A 143 7.25 10.41 -13.87
N LYS A 144 8.46 10.16 -14.36
CA LYS A 144 8.82 10.32 -15.77
C LYS A 144 8.37 9.14 -16.65
N VAL A 145 8.25 7.95 -16.06
CA VAL A 145 8.01 6.70 -16.80
C VAL A 145 6.61 6.20 -16.48
N ASP A 146 5.76 6.13 -17.49
CA ASP A 146 4.44 5.52 -17.44
C ASP A 146 4.44 4.12 -18.09
N ALA A 147 3.30 3.44 -18.07
CA ALA A 147 3.18 2.10 -18.63
C ALA A 147 3.35 2.09 -20.17
N ALA A 148 2.92 3.14 -20.87
CA ALA A 148 3.13 3.25 -22.30
C ALA A 148 4.63 3.35 -22.63
N THR A 149 5.38 4.13 -21.85
CA THR A 149 6.85 4.26 -21.97
C THR A 149 7.54 2.91 -21.72
N LEU A 150 7.15 2.15 -20.68
CA LEU A 150 7.71 0.83 -20.43
C LEU A 150 7.45 -0.12 -21.60
N VAL A 151 6.21 -0.17 -22.08
CA VAL A 151 5.83 -1.01 -23.24
C VAL A 151 6.58 -0.59 -24.50
N ALA A 152 6.82 0.71 -24.69
CA ALA A 152 7.52 1.23 -25.86
C ALA A 152 9.02 0.96 -25.85
N SER A 153 9.68 1.04 -24.67
CA SER A 153 11.14 1.07 -24.57
C SER A 153 11.79 -0.28 -24.23
N LEU A 154 11.13 -1.11 -23.41
CA LEU A 154 11.73 -2.35 -22.93
C LEU A 154 11.87 -3.41 -24.05
N SER A 155 12.90 -4.23 -23.97
CA SER A 155 13.08 -5.39 -24.86
C SER A 155 12.00 -6.47 -24.62
N GLU A 156 11.79 -7.36 -25.58
CA GLU A 156 10.88 -8.51 -25.43
C GLU A 156 11.19 -9.34 -24.17
N ARG A 157 12.49 -9.53 -23.88
CA ARG A 157 12.94 -10.29 -22.72
C ARG A 157 12.58 -9.59 -21.40
N GLU A 158 12.81 -8.29 -21.30
CA GLU A 158 12.49 -7.50 -20.11
C GLU A 158 10.97 -7.44 -19.88
N LEU A 159 10.16 -7.20 -20.92
CA LEU A 159 8.71 -7.27 -20.82
C LEU A 159 8.23 -8.65 -20.38
N ALA A 160 8.78 -9.71 -20.94
CA ALA A 160 8.43 -11.08 -20.53
C ALA A 160 8.77 -11.33 -19.05
N SER A 161 9.95 -10.89 -18.59
CA SER A 161 10.36 -11.01 -17.18
C SER A 161 9.40 -10.29 -16.24
N ILE A 162 9.05 -9.03 -16.54
CA ILE A 162 8.09 -8.23 -15.75
C ILE A 162 6.73 -8.94 -15.69
N ILE A 163 6.20 -9.38 -16.84
CA ILE A 163 4.88 -10.01 -16.92
C ILE A 163 4.87 -11.35 -16.18
N GLU A 164 5.95 -12.13 -16.25
CA GLU A 164 6.09 -13.40 -15.55
C GLU A 164 6.26 -13.20 -14.05
N GLU A 165 7.17 -12.32 -13.63
CA GLU A 165 7.54 -12.10 -12.23
C GLU A 165 6.42 -11.39 -11.45
N PHE A 166 5.89 -10.28 -11.98
CA PHE A 166 4.91 -9.44 -11.28
C PHE A 166 3.45 -9.77 -11.61
N GLY A 167 3.21 -10.45 -12.73
CA GLY A 167 1.87 -10.91 -13.10
C GLY A 167 1.59 -12.37 -12.78
N GLU A 168 2.63 -13.17 -12.50
CA GLU A 168 2.54 -14.63 -12.40
C GLU A 168 1.81 -15.21 -13.65
N GLU A 169 2.05 -14.60 -14.85
CA GLU A 169 1.37 -14.91 -16.10
C GLU A 169 2.13 -15.95 -16.92
N ARG A 170 1.53 -17.10 -17.15
CA ARG A 170 2.16 -18.22 -17.87
C ARG A 170 2.44 -17.92 -19.34
N ASN A 171 1.65 -17.03 -19.96
CA ASN A 171 1.82 -16.63 -21.35
C ASN A 171 2.75 -15.42 -21.53
N ALA A 172 3.52 -15.04 -20.52
CA ALA A 172 4.33 -13.82 -20.48
C ALA A 172 5.16 -13.61 -21.76
N ARG A 173 5.89 -14.65 -22.22
CA ARG A 173 6.71 -14.57 -23.44
C ARG A 173 5.87 -14.31 -24.71
N ARG A 174 4.71 -14.95 -24.81
CA ARG A 174 3.82 -14.77 -25.98
C ARG A 174 3.22 -13.37 -25.98
N ILE A 175 2.84 -12.86 -24.81
CA ILE A 175 2.32 -11.49 -24.62
C ILE A 175 3.43 -10.49 -24.98
N ALA A 176 4.62 -10.59 -24.39
CA ALA A 176 5.73 -9.70 -24.66
C ALA A 176 6.08 -9.64 -26.17
N LYS A 177 6.18 -10.80 -26.84
CA LYS A 177 6.41 -10.89 -28.28
C LYS A 177 5.32 -10.15 -29.05
N LYS A 178 4.03 -10.32 -28.69
CA LYS A 178 2.90 -9.62 -29.35
C LYS A 178 3.01 -8.11 -29.15
N LEU A 179 3.33 -7.64 -27.93
CA LEU A 179 3.48 -6.20 -27.66
C LEU A 179 4.63 -5.59 -28.48
N VAL A 180 5.78 -6.26 -28.56
CA VAL A 180 6.92 -5.80 -29.39
C VAL A 180 6.57 -5.76 -30.87
N GLN A 181 5.86 -6.74 -31.39
CA GLN A 181 5.39 -6.76 -32.78
C GLN A 181 4.39 -5.64 -33.05
N GLU A 182 3.49 -5.38 -32.11
CA GLU A 182 2.45 -4.36 -32.29
C GLU A 182 3.01 -2.95 -32.22
N ARG A 183 3.89 -2.66 -31.25
CA ARG A 183 4.52 -1.32 -31.14
C ARG A 183 5.37 -0.96 -32.36
N ALA A 184 5.88 -1.96 -33.12
CA ALA A 184 6.58 -1.72 -34.39
C ALA A 184 5.65 -1.24 -35.50
N ARG A 185 4.32 -1.43 -35.37
CA ARG A 185 3.30 -0.97 -36.30
C ARG A 185 2.72 0.38 -35.89
N GLY A 186 2.72 0.67 -34.59
CA GLY A 186 2.23 1.91 -33.99
C GLY A 186 2.26 1.86 -32.47
N PRO A 187 2.25 3.01 -31.81
CA PRO A 187 2.35 3.08 -30.35
C PRO A 187 1.12 2.48 -29.66
N ILE A 188 1.33 1.80 -28.53
CA ILE A 188 0.26 1.26 -27.66
C ILE A 188 0.03 2.30 -26.55
N LEU A 189 -1.00 3.13 -26.72
CA LEU A 189 -1.23 4.31 -25.86
C LEU A 189 -2.45 4.21 -24.96
N THR A 190 -3.35 3.21 -25.19
CA THR A 190 -4.59 3.11 -24.39
C THR A 190 -4.71 1.78 -23.66
N THR A 191 -5.41 1.81 -22.54
CA THR A 191 -5.68 0.63 -21.72
C THR A 191 -6.48 -0.42 -22.45
N THR A 192 -7.46 -0.02 -23.23
CA THR A 192 -8.32 -0.93 -24.02
C THR A 192 -7.53 -1.62 -25.13
N HIS A 193 -6.68 -0.89 -25.87
CA HIS A 193 -5.81 -1.47 -26.89
C HIS A 193 -4.87 -2.52 -26.30
N LEU A 194 -4.19 -2.21 -25.20
CA LEU A 194 -3.35 -3.19 -24.50
C LEU A 194 -4.13 -4.45 -24.08
N ALA A 195 -5.33 -4.27 -23.50
CA ALA A 195 -6.15 -5.38 -23.05
C ALA A 195 -6.61 -6.29 -24.22
N GLU A 196 -6.95 -5.70 -25.37
CA GLU A 196 -7.33 -6.44 -26.58
C GLU A 196 -6.17 -7.27 -27.13
N LEU A 197 -4.95 -6.73 -27.15
CA LEU A 197 -3.75 -7.44 -27.56
C LEU A 197 -3.49 -8.67 -26.68
N ILE A 198 -3.64 -8.50 -25.35
CA ILE A 198 -3.44 -9.59 -24.38
C ILE A 198 -4.52 -10.67 -24.56
N ARG A 199 -5.80 -10.28 -24.68
CA ARG A 199 -6.92 -11.21 -24.93
C ARG A 199 -6.74 -11.98 -26.23
N GLY A 200 -6.16 -11.36 -27.27
CA GLY A 200 -5.81 -12.00 -28.54
C GLY A 200 -4.75 -13.09 -28.41
N VAL A 201 -3.86 -13.00 -27.42
CA VAL A 201 -2.80 -13.98 -27.15
C VAL A 201 -3.27 -15.10 -26.23
N VAL A 202 -3.94 -14.75 -25.13
CA VAL A 202 -4.32 -15.70 -24.07
C VAL A 202 -5.62 -16.43 -24.41
N GLY A 203 -6.46 -15.82 -25.24
CA GLY A 203 -7.83 -16.27 -25.53
C GLY A 203 -8.83 -15.62 -24.57
N ARG A 204 -10.09 -15.55 -25.03
CA ARG A 204 -11.19 -15.13 -24.15
C ARG A 204 -11.52 -16.26 -23.19
N GLN A 205 -11.47 -15.98 -21.90
CA GLN A 205 -11.85 -16.96 -20.89
C GLN A 205 -13.38 -17.17 -20.91
N ALA A 206 -13.82 -18.40 -20.66
CA ALA A 206 -15.25 -18.70 -20.50
C ALA A 206 -15.82 -17.90 -19.31
N SER A 207 -17.10 -17.51 -19.43
CA SER A 207 -17.84 -16.67 -18.48
C SER A 207 -17.60 -17.06 -17.01
N GLY A 208 -17.12 -16.11 -16.19
CA GLY A 208 -16.94 -16.25 -14.75
C GLY A 208 -15.49 -16.24 -14.24
N GLY A 209 -14.49 -16.19 -15.09
CA GLY A 209 -13.07 -16.11 -14.69
C GLY A 209 -12.52 -14.68 -14.63
N ILE A 210 -11.29 -14.54 -14.10
CA ILE A 210 -10.54 -13.27 -14.12
C ILE A 210 -10.16 -12.94 -15.57
N ASP A 211 -10.36 -11.68 -15.99
CA ASP A 211 -10.00 -11.23 -17.35
C ASP A 211 -8.50 -11.50 -17.63
N PRO A 212 -8.15 -12.07 -18.78
CA PRO A 212 -6.78 -12.38 -19.17
C PRO A 212 -5.81 -11.19 -19.06
N ALA A 213 -6.29 -9.96 -19.25
CA ALA A 213 -5.47 -8.77 -19.14
C ALA A 213 -5.05 -8.43 -17.69
N THR A 214 -5.81 -8.88 -16.68
CA THR A 214 -5.62 -8.47 -15.29
C THR A 214 -4.19 -8.68 -14.79
N ARG A 215 -3.59 -9.84 -15.07
CA ARG A 215 -2.22 -10.18 -14.62
C ARG A 215 -1.17 -9.30 -15.26
N THR A 216 -1.29 -9.03 -16.56
CA THR A 216 -0.35 -8.15 -17.26
C THR A 216 -0.50 -6.71 -16.81
N PHE A 217 -1.72 -6.22 -16.55
CA PHE A 217 -1.96 -4.89 -15.96
C PHE A 217 -1.35 -4.78 -14.56
N GLN A 218 -1.54 -5.79 -13.71
CA GLN A 218 -0.87 -5.85 -12.41
C GLN A 218 0.65 -5.78 -12.56
N ALA A 219 1.23 -6.54 -13.49
CA ALA A 219 2.67 -6.58 -13.70
C ALA A 219 3.24 -5.22 -14.12
N LEU A 220 2.60 -4.56 -15.08
CA LEU A 220 3.01 -3.24 -15.53
C LEU A 220 2.86 -2.17 -14.44
N ARG A 221 1.76 -2.20 -13.67
CA ARG A 221 1.55 -1.29 -12.55
C ARG A 221 2.66 -1.43 -11.49
N ILE A 222 2.95 -2.67 -11.09
CA ILE A 222 4.02 -2.96 -10.13
C ILE A 222 5.37 -2.44 -10.65
N ALA A 223 5.66 -2.64 -11.94
CA ALA A 223 6.91 -2.20 -12.55
C ALA A 223 7.01 -0.67 -12.67
N VAL A 224 5.93 0.02 -13.07
CA VAL A 224 5.88 1.49 -13.18
C VAL A 224 6.15 2.17 -11.85
N ASN A 225 5.61 1.60 -10.75
CA ASN A 225 5.63 2.22 -9.43
C ASN A 225 6.69 1.63 -8.49
N ASP A 226 7.47 0.65 -8.93
CA ASP A 226 8.42 -0.10 -8.09
C ASP A 226 7.80 -0.56 -6.76
N GLU A 227 6.57 -1.11 -6.83
CA GLU A 227 5.79 -1.44 -5.64
C GLU A 227 6.51 -2.49 -4.77
N ILE A 228 7.02 -3.56 -5.38
CA ILE A 228 7.68 -4.64 -4.64
C ILE A 228 9.06 -4.21 -4.11
N GLY A 229 9.81 -3.39 -4.86
CA GLY A 229 11.05 -2.79 -4.37
C GLY A 229 10.82 -1.93 -3.14
N SER A 230 9.79 -1.08 -3.18
CA SER A 230 9.38 -0.22 -2.06
C SER A 230 8.95 -1.01 -0.83
N ILE A 231 8.16 -2.09 -1.01
CA ILE A 231 7.77 -2.99 0.10
C ILE A 231 9.00 -3.66 0.72
N ASN A 232 9.90 -4.19 -0.11
CA ASN A 232 11.13 -4.82 0.38
C ASN A 232 11.99 -3.84 1.18
N ALA A 233 12.12 -2.59 0.72
CA ALA A 233 12.87 -1.53 1.41
C ALA A 233 12.25 -1.20 2.77
N LEU A 234 10.92 -1.00 2.84
CA LEU A 234 10.22 -0.76 4.11
C LEU A 234 10.39 -1.94 5.06
N MET A 235 10.21 -3.17 4.58
CA MET A 235 10.33 -4.38 5.41
C MET A 235 11.74 -4.58 5.93
N ALA A 236 12.77 -4.26 5.14
CA ALA A 236 14.17 -4.29 5.59
C ALA A 236 14.43 -3.23 6.67
N ALA A 237 13.88 -2.02 6.51
CA ALA A 237 13.99 -0.97 7.51
C ALA A 237 13.28 -1.33 8.83
N VAL A 238 12.08 -1.94 8.74
CA VAL A 238 11.34 -2.45 9.91
C VAL A 238 12.15 -3.54 10.63
N ASP A 239 12.70 -4.52 9.89
CA ASP A 239 13.52 -5.59 10.49
C ASP A 239 14.72 -5.01 11.26
N ALA A 240 15.46 -4.11 10.62
CA ALA A 240 16.60 -3.46 11.23
C ALA A 240 16.22 -2.65 12.47
N GLU A 241 15.15 -1.88 12.42
CA GLU A 241 14.73 -1.02 13.53
C GLU A 241 14.18 -1.80 14.71
N VAL A 242 13.38 -2.85 14.48
CA VAL A 242 12.90 -3.70 15.58
C VAL A 242 14.06 -4.33 16.34
N ARG A 243 15.12 -4.74 15.64
CA ARG A 243 16.36 -5.24 16.29
C ARG A 243 17.08 -4.16 17.08
N ARG A 244 17.13 -2.91 16.56
CA ARG A 244 17.70 -1.76 17.28
C ARG A 244 16.89 -1.42 18.54
N VAL A 245 15.56 -1.38 18.46
CA VAL A 245 14.69 -1.15 19.62
C VAL A 245 14.95 -2.21 20.69
N ARG A 246 15.05 -3.49 20.29
CA ARG A 246 15.37 -4.59 21.22
C ARG A 246 16.73 -4.43 21.88
N ALA A 247 17.70 -3.87 21.18
CA ALA A 247 19.03 -3.55 21.69
C ALA A 247 19.09 -2.24 22.51
N GLY A 248 17.97 -1.52 22.68
CA GLY A 248 17.89 -0.25 23.39
C GLY A 248 18.29 0.98 22.58
N HIS A 249 18.40 0.87 21.26
CA HIS A 249 18.90 1.90 20.36
C HIS A 249 17.91 2.22 19.22
N GLY A 250 16.59 2.16 19.48
CA GLY A 250 15.57 2.50 18.48
C GLY A 250 15.56 3.99 18.13
N HIS A 251 15.31 4.31 16.87
CA HIS A 251 15.30 5.67 16.35
C HIS A 251 13.88 6.14 15.96
N TRP A 252 13.19 5.36 15.11
CA TRP A 252 11.90 5.77 14.54
C TRP A 252 10.72 4.87 14.93
N LEU A 253 10.95 3.78 15.68
CA LEU A 253 9.92 2.98 16.33
C LEU A 253 10.11 3.01 17.85
N ARG A 254 9.00 3.14 18.58
CA ARG A 254 9.03 3.02 20.04
C ARG A 254 9.00 1.55 20.49
N PRO A 255 9.58 1.22 21.66
CA PRO A 255 9.29 -0.05 22.34
C PRO A 255 7.78 -0.22 22.52
N GLY A 256 7.24 -1.38 22.16
CA GLY A 256 5.81 -1.65 22.24
C GLY A 256 4.99 -1.16 21.04
N ALA A 257 5.61 -0.53 20.04
CA ALA A 257 4.93 -0.07 18.84
C ALA A 257 4.17 -1.22 18.14
N ARG A 258 3.04 -0.90 17.54
CA ARG A 258 2.15 -1.84 16.83
C ARG A 258 2.23 -1.56 15.34
N LEU A 259 2.67 -2.55 14.58
CA LEU A 259 2.88 -2.44 13.14
C LEU A 259 1.88 -3.33 12.43
N ALA A 260 1.08 -2.76 11.53
CA ALA A 260 0.04 -3.44 10.77
C ALA A 260 0.29 -3.28 9.27
N PHE A 261 0.12 -4.38 8.52
CA PHE A 261 0.35 -4.44 7.09
C PHE A 261 -0.82 -5.15 6.42
N ILE A 262 -1.45 -4.49 5.44
CA ILE A 262 -2.49 -5.07 4.60
C ILE A 262 -1.90 -5.32 3.22
N THR A 263 -2.12 -6.51 2.68
CA THR A 263 -1.66 -6.95 1.36
C THR A 263 -2.81 -7.57 0.58
N PHE A 264 -2.79 -7.48 -0.76
CA PHE A 264 -3.89 -7.96 -1.62
C PHE A 264 -3.49 -9.12 -2.52
N HIS A 265 -2.20 -9.35 -2.74
CA HIS A 265 -1.70 -10.46 -3.56
C HIS A 265 -0.43 -11.08 -2.98
N SER A 266 -0.06 -12.23 -3.57
CA SER A 266 1.06 -13.07 -3.09
C SER A 266 2.41 -12.36 -3.07
N LEU A 267 2.68 -11.50 -4.04
CA LEU A 267 3.96 -10.80 -4.15
C LEU A 267 4.16 -9.76 -3.03
N GLU A 268 3.09 -9.06 -2.64
CA GLU A 268 3.11 -8.16 -1.47
C GLU A 268 3.20 -8.95 -0.16
N ASP A 269 2.40 -10.01 -0.02
CA ASP A 269 2.32 -10.79 1.22
C ASP A 269 3.63 -11.54 1.55
N ARG A 270 4.37 -11.97 0.53
CA ARG A 270 5.59 -12.77 0.72
C ARG A 270 6.68 -12.05 1.52
N PRO A 271 7.12 -10.82 1.18
CA PRO A 271 8.10 -10.09 1.97
C PRO A 271 7.60 -9.75 3.38
N VAL A 272 6.34 -9.30 3.53
CA VAL A 272 5.73 -9.00 4.83
C VAL A 272 5.74 -10.25 5.72
N LYS A 273 5.16 -11.36 5.24
CA LYS A 273 5.12 -12.64 5.97
C LYS A 273 6.50 -13.08 6.42
N ARG A 274 7.50 -13.04 5.51
CA ARG A 274 8.87 -13.49 5.80
C ARG A 274 9.50 -12.66 6.90
N THR A 275 9.43 -11.34 6.81
CA THR A 275 10.02 -10.42 7.80
C THR A 275 9.33 -10.57 9.15
N LEU A 276 7.99 -10.51 9.20
CA LEU A 276 7.27 -10.61 10.46
C LEU A 276 7.46 -11.97 11.13
N ALA A 277 7.47 -13.06 10.38
CA ALA A 277 7.75 -14.40 10.93
C ALA A 277 9.17 -14.52 11.50
N GLY A 278 10.15 -13.81 10.93
CA GLY A 278 11.49 -13.68 11.49
C GLY A 278 11.48 -12.96 12.84
N LEU A 279 10.89 -11.78 12.86
CA LEU A 279 10.79 -10.94 14.06
C LEU A 279 9.99 -11.61 15.20
N ILE A 280 8.91 -12.32 14.89
CA ILE A 280 8.13 -13.08 15.88
C ILE A 280 8.98 -14.17 16.52
N ARG A 281 9.78 -14.90 15.75
CA ARG A 281 10.73 -15.90 16.31
C ARG A 281 11.79 -15.25 17.21
N GLU A 282 12.09 -13.99 16.99
CA GLU A 282 13.03 -13.21 17.78
C GLU A 282 12.37 -12.46 18.94
N GLY A 283 11.09 -12.68 19.21
CA GLY A 283 10.38 -12.17 20.39
C GLY A 283 9.42 -11.02 20.14
N ALA A 284 9.16 -10.62 18.89
CA ALA A 284 8.07 -9.71 18.60
C ALA A 284 6.71 -10.39 18.86
N GLY A 285 5.75 -9.64 19.40
CA GLY A 285 4.41 -10.17 19.66
C GLY A 285 3.60 -10.30 18.38
N ASP A 286 3.05 -11.49 18.09
CA ASP A 286 2.10 -11.68 16.98
C ASP A 286 0.70 -11.20 17.40
N LEU A 287 0.23 -10.10 16.81
CA LEU A 287 -1.07 -9.49 17.12
C LEU A 287 -2.23 -10.10 16.33
N THR A 288 -1.94 -10.76 15.20
CA THR A 288 -2.95 -11.36 14.32
C THR A 288 -3.06 -12.88 14.47
N ARG A 289 -2.10 -13.50 15.17
CA ARG A 289 -1.99 -14.97 15.30
C ARG A 289 -2.02 -15.65 13.92
N GLY A 290 -1.29 -15.07 12.97
CA GLY A 290 -1.21 -15.51 11.58
C GLY A 290 -1.74 -14.48 10.60
N ILE A 291 -2.91 -14.68 10.04
CA ILE A 291 -3.54 -13.79 9.05
C ILE A 291 -4.97 -13.47 9.49
N VAL A 292 -5.35 -12.20 9.39
CA VAL A 292 -6.76 -11.79 9.47
C VAL A 292 -7.22 -11.42 8.06
N THR A 293 -8.40 -11.88 7.66
CA THR A 293 -9.04 -11.61 6.36
C THR A 293 -10.42 -11.01 6.57
N ALA A 294 -10.93 -10.35 5.54
CA ALA A 294 -12.26 -9.74 5.57
C ALA A 294 -13.37 -10.78 5.81
N THR A 295 -14.38 -10.39 6.58
CA THR A 295 -15.58 -11.18 6.76
C THR A 295 -16.43 -11.21 5.49
N GLU A 296 -17.32 -12.19 5.33
CA GLU A 296 -18.26 -12.22 4.21
C GLU A 296 -19.13 -10.96 4.16
N GLN A 297 -19.50 -10.42 5.30
CA GLN A 297 -20.28 -9.17 5.38
C GLN A 297 -19.50 -7.99 4.82
N GLU A 298 -18.22 -7.87 5.16
CA GLU A 298 -17.36 -6.83 4.63
C GLU A 298 -17.15 -7.00 3.12
N VAL A 299 -16.89 -8.23 2.65
CA VAL A 299 -16.73 -8.50 1.21
C VAL A 299 -17.99 -8.15 0.41
N ARG A 300 -19.18 -8.33 0.97
CA ARG A 300 -20.44 -7.90 0.32
C ARG A 300 -20.57 -6.39 0.25
N GLY A 301 -20.15 -5.67 1.30
CA GLY A 301 -20.19 -4.19 1.36
C GLY A 301 -19.02 -3.52 0.64
N ASN A 302 -17.86 -4.16 0.66
CA ASN A 302 -16.63 -3.69 0.03
C ASN A 302 -15.92 -4.85 -0.70
N PRO A 303 -16.27 -5.15 -1.98
CA PRO A 303 -15.68 -6.26 -2.72
C PRO A 303 -14.15 -6.23 -2.84
N ARG A 304 -13.52 -5.07 -2.66
CA ARG A 304 -12.06 -4.91 -2.67
C ARG A 304 -11.37 -5.57 -1.49
N SER A 305 -12.08 -5.78 -0.37
CA SER A 305 -11.55 -6.48 0.80
C SER A 305 -11.37 -7.99 0.60
N ARG A 306 -11.94 -8.58 -0.47
CA ARG A 306 -11.95 -10.04 -0.69
C ARG A 306 -10.57 -10.70 -0.62
N SER A 307 -9.54 -10.06 -1.14
CA SER A 307 -8.16 -10.58 -1.17
C SER A 307 -7.28 -10.03 -0.06
N ALA A 308 -7.80 -9.12 0.77
CA ALA A 308 -7.04 -8.47 1.82
C ALA A 308 -6.55 -9.45 2.89
N LYS A 309 -5.32 -9.27 3.30
CA LYS A 309 -4.66 -10.02 4.36
C LYS A 309 -3.98 -9.05 5.31
N LEU A 310 -4.46 -8.98 6.53
CA LEU A 310 -3.84 -8.18 7.59
C LEU A 310 -2.88 -9.06 8.39
N ARG A 311 -1.66 -8.57 8.57
CA ARG A 311 -0.66 -9.08 9.51
C ARG A 311 -0.20 -7.96 10.42
N ALA A 312 -0.02 -8.24 11.71
CA ALA A 312 0.44 -7.24 12.65
C ALA A 312 1.33 -7.83 13.73
N ILE A 313 2.32 -7.04 14.13
CA ILE A 313 3.22 -7.37 15.24
C ILE A 313 3.28 -6.24 16.26
N ARG A 314 3.70 -6.61 17.48
CA ARG A 314 4.15 -5.66 18.49
C ARG A 314 5.66 -5.71 18.60
N VAL A 315 6.29 -4.55 18.52
CA VAL A 315 7.73 -4.38 18.72
C VAL A 315 8.09 -4.75 20.16
N PRO A 316 9.09 -5.61 20.41
CA PRO A 316 9.50 -5.94 21.77
C PRO A 316 10.12 -4.73 22.48
N GLY A 317 10.05 -4.71 23.79
CA GLY A 317 10.88 -3.80 24.58
C GLY A 317 12.37 -4.18 24.56
N PRO A 318 13.25 -3.31 25.08
CA PRO A 318 14.65 -3.65 25.26
C PRO A 318 14.77 -4.93 26.10
N THR A 319 15.66 -5.84 25.69
CA THR A 319 16.04 -6.97 26.54
C THR A 319 16.83 -6.44 27.72
N ALA A 320 16.39 -6.75 28.95
CA ALA A 320 17.22 -6.52 30.14
C ALA A 320 18.55 -7.21 29.92
N GLY A 321 19.63 -6.45 29.92
CA GLY A 321 21.00 -6.95 29.84
C GLY A 321 21.39 -7.72 31.08
#